data_ee7e1fd8f31e9c06254bfbe881895541
#
_entry.id   ee7e1fd8f31e9c06254bfbe881895541
#
_cell.length_a   1.000
_cell.length_b   1.000
_cell.length_c   1.000
_cell.angle_alpha   90.00
_cell.angle_beta   90.00
_cell.angle_gamma   90.00
#
_symmetry.space_group_name_H-M   'P 1'
#
loop_
_entity.id
_entity.type
_entity.pdbx_description
1 polymer ?
#
loop_
_entity_poly.entity_id
_entity_poly.type
_entity_poly.pdbx_seq_one_letter_code
_entity_poly.pdbx_strand_id
1 'polypeptide(L)'
;MEIGEHWAYRARSKELGSPVRQVEIVRVGGRGRSDWIHVRFLEGDDAGLQEWVSPGCLVAPWPDVDAFRADDDAELRLAEASRHVRGSTDFEAARLILGFVRPKNRLRLRRGVADAGVLELSRLDETAPLIGMDATALVSDPMVHENRAGMCLAGWPVTERIARQVAGRLADEILPEVDRKQQDIEQERAQPSWYSYRRRDDRKLDAEAAVLRTVRAWCGEDKAERYDELVALREEVIRLGQLVEKAVKALRDRGHGVIASTIERDLGVHIASLDPDVRR
;
A
#
# COMPACT_ATOMS: atom_id res chain seq x y z
N MET A 1 -2.41 9.74 28.81
CA MET A 1 -2.22 8.41 29.42
C MET A 1 -2.12 8.58 30.91
N GLU A 2 -3.08 8.06 31.66
CA GLU A 2 -3.18 8.19 33.11
C GLU A 2 -3.19 6.82 33.76
N ILE A 3 -2.84 6.74 35.06
CA ILE A 3 -2.89 5.48 35.80
C ILE A 3 -4.34 5.01 35.94
N GLY A 4 -4.59 3.73 35.70
CA GLY A 4 -5.91 3.11 35.68
C GLY A 4 -6.61 3.16 34.32
N GLU A 5 -6.07 3.87 33.32
CA GLU A 5 -6.61 3.81 31.97
C GLU A 5 -6.37 2.44 31.31
N HIS A 6 -7.35 2.01 30.51
CA HIS A 6 -7.26 0.80 29.72
C HIS A 6 -6.86 1.14 28.27
N TRP A 7 -5.86 0.42 27.76
CA TRP A 7 -5.31 0.62 26.45
C TRP A 7 -5.22 -0.68 25.66
N ALA A 8 -5.24 -0.56 24.35
CA ALA A 8 -4.94 -1.62 23.40
C ALA A 8 -3.42 -1.71 23.22
N TYR A 9 -2.83 -2.83 23.64
CA TYR A 9 -1.40 -3.13 23.50
C TYR A 9 -1.16 -4.02 22.30
N ARG A 10 -0.15 -3.68 21.50
CA ARG A 10 0.38 -4.48 20.40
C ARG A 10 1.90 -4.56 20.51
N ALA A 11 2.43 -5.76 20.70
CA ALA A 11 3.87 -5.99 20.90
C ALA A 11 4.71 -5.45 19.72
N ARG A 12 4.22 -5.63 18.50
CA ARG A 12 4.81 -5.10 17.25
C ARG A 12 3.89 -4.04 16.66
N SER A 13 3.95 -2.83 17.20
CA SER A 13 3.00 -1.75 16.91
C SER A 13 2.82 -1.42 15.42
N LYS A 14 3.83 -1.73 14.59
CA LYS A 14 3.84 -1.47 13.14
C LYS A 14 3.44 -2.68 12.28
N GLU A 15 3.19 -3.84 12.88
CA GLU A 15 2.81 -5.05 12.16
C GLU A 15 1.29 -5.14 12.06
N LEU A 16 0.78 -4.88 10.84
CA LEU A 16 -0.65 -4.97 10.55
C LEU A 16 -1.20 -6.37 10.85
N GLY A 17 -2.41 -6.45 11.37
CA GLY A 17 -3.05 -7.71 11.71
C GLY A 17 -2.49 -8.42 12.94
N SER A 18 -1.47 -7.87 13.63
CA SER A 18 -0.95 -8.46 14.87
C SER A 18 -1.98 -8.37 15.99
N PRO A 19 -2.06 -9.40 16.87
CA PRO A 19 -3.01 -9.43 17.98
C PRO A 19 -2.90 -8.20 18.89
N VAL A 20 -4.05 -7.68 19.27
CA VAL A 20 -4.19 -6.58 20.23
C VAL A 20 -4.74 -7.13 21.54
N ARG A 21 -4.13 -6.77 22.65
CA ARG A 21 -4.51 -7.20 24.01
C ARG A 21 -4.88 -6.02 24.88
N GLN A 22 -5.82 -6.22 25.80
CA GLN A 22 -6.19 -5.19 26.77
C GLN A 22 -5.16 -5.12 27.89
N VAL A 23 -4.71 -3.90 28.20
CA VAL A 23 -3.83 -3.63 29.33
C VAL A 23 -4.35 -2.44 30.13
N GLU A 24 -4.02 -2.43 31.43
CA GLU A 24 -4.24 -1.30 32.33
C GLU A 24 -2.91 -0.60 32.60
N ILE A 25 -2.90 0.72 32.58
CA ILE A 25 -1.73 1.53 32.96
C ILE A 25 -1.59 1.52 34.47
N VAL A 26 -0.51 0.89 34.97
CA VAL A 26 -0.20 0.83 36.39
C VAL A 26 0.70 1.99 36.83
N ARG A 27 1.64 2.41 35.96
CA ARG A 27 2.58 3.48 36.25
C ARG A 27 3.12 4.11 34.97
N VAL A 28 3.32 5.43 34.97
CA VAL A 28 3.94 6.19 33.90
C VAL A 28 5.32 6.65 34.35
N GLY A 29 6.35 6.36 33.55
CA GLY A 29 7.76 6.70 33.83
C GLY A 29 8.40 5.83 34.92
N GLY A 30 9.71 5.66 34.85
CA GLY A 30 10.49 4.90 35.80
C GLY A 30 11.57 4.03 35.13
N ARG A 31 12.34 3.29 35.95
CA ARG A 31 13.44 2.39 35.51
C ARG A 31 14.51 3.02 34.62
N GLY A 32 14.80 4.34 34.85
CA GLY A 32 15.86 5.04 34.10
C GLY A 32 15.47 5.49 32.67
N ARG A 33 14.23 5.27 32.28
CA ARG A 33 13.64 5.74 31.01
C ARG A 33 12.35 6.47 31.34
N SER A 34 12.30 7.78 31.11
CA SER A 34 11.16 8.63 31.44
C SER A 34 9.91 8.38 30.60
N ASP A 35 10.08 7.71 29.49
CA ASP A 35 9.07 7.47 28.45
C ASP A 35 8.45 6.05 28.49
N TRP A 36 8.87 5.17 29.37
CA TRP A 36 8.31 3.82 29.48
C TRP A 36 7.07 3.82 30.36
N ILE A 37 6.15 2.89 30.05
CA ILE A 37 4.87 2.73 30.73
C ILE A 37 4.81 1.31 31.32
N HIS A 38 4.47 1.23 32.61
CA HIS A 38 4.25 -0.04 33.28
C HIS A 38 2.80 -0.42 33.14
N VAL A 39 2.53 -1.57 32.53
CA VAL A 39 1.17 -2.04 32.24
C VAL A 39 0.90 -3.36 32.91
N ARG A 40 -0.38 -3.68 33.16
CA ARG A 40 -0.88 -4.98 33.60
C ARG A 40 -1.79 -5.53 32.51
N PHE A 41 -1.51 -6.75 32.04
CA PHE A 41 -2.36 -7.46 31.08
C PHE A 41 -3.66 -7.90 31.76
N LEU A 42 -4.80 -7.68 31.10
CA LEU A 42 -6.11 -8.00 31.64
C LEU A 42 -6.73 -9.27 31.05
N GLU A 43 -6.23 -9.73 29.89
CA GLU A 43 -6.79 -10.84 29.12
C GLU A 43 -5.70 -11.83 28.66
N GLY A 44 -6.15 -13.06 28.32
CA GLY A 44 -5.30 -14.12 27.78
C GLY A 44 -4.45 -14.82 28.84
N ASP A 45 -3.47 -15.60 28.34
CA ASP A 45 -2.55 -16.40 29.18
C ASP A 45 -1.66 -15.53 30.08
N ASP A 46 -1.49 -14.26 29.69
CA ASP A 46 -0.67 -13.28 30.44
C ASP A 46 -1.51 -12.45 31.44
N ALA A 47 -2.78 -12.79 31.68
CA ALA A 47 -3.63 -12.03 32.60
C ALA A 47 -2.99 -11.89 33.99
N GLY A 48 -2.87 -10.64 34.49
CA GLY A 48 -2.21 -10.30 35.74
C GLY A 48 -0.69 -10.05 35.63
N LEU A 49 -0.05 -10.45 34.54
CA LEU A 49 1.36 -10.13 34.29
C LEU A 49 1.55 -8.61 34.18
N GLN A 50 2.66 -8.12 34.71
CA GLN A 50 3.02 -6.71 34.62
C GLN A 50 4.35 -6.55 33.89
N GLU A 51 4.38 -5.61 32.92
CA GLU A 51 5.56 -5.40 32.09
C GLU A 51 5.76 -3.89 31.80
N TRP A 52 7.04 -3.51 31.60
CA TRP A 52 7.38 -2.20 31.07
C TRP A 52 7.36 -2.22 29.55
N VAL A 53 6.54 -1.38 28.95
CA VAL A 53 6.35 -1.30 27.50
C VAL A 53 6.68 0.10 26.97
N SER A 54 7.06 0.16 25.70
CA SER A 54 7.21 1.42 25.00
C SER A 54 5.82 2.05 24.77
N PRO A 55 5.67 3.38 24.90
CA PRO A 55 4.42 4.08 24.57
C PRO A 55 3.91 3.76 23.16
N GLY A 56 4.81 3.54 22.21
CA GLY A 56 4.45 3.17 20.85
C GLY A 56 3.76 1.80 20.71
N CYS A 57 3.79 0.95 21.74
CA CYS A 57 3.05 -0.32 21.78
C CYS A 57 1.60 -0.14 22.26
N LEU A 58 1.24 1.01 22.82
CA LEU A 58 -0.12 1.38 23.20
C LEU A 58 -0.78 2.08 22.02
N VAL A 59 -1.52 1.33 21.19
CA VAL A 59 -1.96 1.75 19.87
C VAL A 59 -3.28 2.53 19.86
N ALA A 60 -4.13 2.31 20.86
CA ALA A 60 -5.39 3.04 21.01
C ALA A 60 -5.90 2.93 22.46
N PRO A 61 -6.69 3.91 22.99
CA PRO A 61 -7.52 3.71 24.17
C PRO A 61 -8.45 2.51 23.97
N TRP A 62 -8.69 1.73 25.03
CA TRP A 62 -9.49 0.52 24.90
C TRP A 62 -10.92 0.76 24.40
N PRO A 63 -11.63 1.84 24.77
CA PRO A 63 -12.94 2.17 24.20
C PRO A 63 -12.94 2.33 22.67
N ASP A 64 -11.79 2.67 22.07
CA ASP A 64 -11.64 2.91 20.62
C ASP A 64 -11.05 1.70 19.89
N VAL A 65 -10.89 0.54 20.55
CA VAL A 65 -10.20 -0.63 20.00
C VAL A 65 -10.86 -1.20 18.76
N ASP A 66 -12.18 -1.18 18.68
CA ASP A 66 -12.91 -1.73 17.52
C ASP A 66 -12.74 -0.83 16.29
N ALA A 67 -12.73 0.49 16.48
CA ALA A 67 -12.41 1.42 15.39
C ALA A 67 -10.95 1.28 14.95
N PHE A 68 -10.02 1.05 15.91
CA PHE A 68 -8.62 0.76 15.58
C PHE A 68 -8.48 -0.54 14.78
N ARG A 69 -9.19 -1.61 15.16
CA ARG A 69 -9.17 -2.89 14.42
C ARG A 69 -9.72 -2.74 13.01
N ALA A 70 -10.80 -1.97 12.85
CA ALA A 70 -11.38 -1.71 11.53
C ALA A 70 -10.39 -0.97 10.60
N ASP A 71 -9.66 0.02 11.12
CA ASP A 71 -8.61 0.72 10.39
C ASP A 71 -7.46 -0.25 10.01
N ASP A 72 -7.02 -1.07 10.96
CA ASP A 72 -5.92 -2.03 10.78
C ASP A 72 -6.27 -3.10 9.72
N ASP A 73 -7.50 -3.62 9.76
CA ASP A 73 -8.01 -4.59 8.78
C ASP A 73 -8.14 -3.94 7.38
N ALA A 74 -8.53 -2.68 7.30
CA ALA A 74 -8.58 -1.95 6.05
C ALA A 74 -7.17 -1.73 5.47
N GLU A 75 -6.22 -1.27 6.29
CA GLU A 75 -4.83 -1.13 5.88
C GLU A 75 -4.22 -2.46 5.42
N LEU A 76 -4.50 -3.55 6.14
CA LEU A 76 -4.02 -4.88 5.78
C LEU A 76 -4.54 -5.31 4.40
N ARG A 77 -5.84 -5.10 4.11
CA ARG A 77 -6.41 -5.38 2.79
C ARG A 77 -5.73 -4.60 1.68
N LEU A 78 -5.49 -3.29 1.88
CA LEU A 78 -4.79 -2.46 0.90
C LEU A 78 -3.34 -2.93 0.68
N ALA A 79 -2.65 -3.30 1.76
CA ALA A 79 -1.29 -3.81 1.71
C ALA A 79 -1.21 -5.17 0.99
N GLU A 80 -2.16 -6.07 1.24
CA GLU A 80 -2.24 -7.37 0.55
C GLU A 80 -2.50 -7.22 -0.94
N ALA A 81 -3.43 -6.36 -1.32
CA ALA A 81 -3.72 -6.05 -2.72
C ALA A 81 -2.51 -5.41 -3.44
N SER A 82 -1.62 -4.76 -2.70
CA SER A 82 -0.44 -4.09 -3.24
C SER A 82 0.85 -4.94 -3.18
N ARG A 83 0.81 -6.13 -2.55
CA ARG A 83 2.01 -6.94 -2.26
C ARG A 83 2.80 -7.33 -3.51
N HIS A 84 2.10 -7.61 -4.62
CA HIS A 84 2.70 -8.08 -5.87
C HIS A 84 3.54 -7.02 -6.61
N VAL A 85 3.35 -5.73 -6.29
CA VAL A 85 4.03 -4.64 -7.03
C VAL A 85 5.38 -4.26 -6.47
N ARG A 86 5.75 -4.79 -5.32
CA ARG A 86 7.03 -4.48 -4.69
C ARG A 86 8.20 -4.82 -5.59
N GLY A 87 9.02 -3.83 -5.91
CA GLY A 87 10.20 -3.99 -6.77
C GLY A 87 9.88 -4.15 -8.24
N SER A 88 8.59 -4.01 -8.64
CA SER A 88 8.23 -3.95 -10.05
C SER A 88 8.68 -2.64 -10.68
N THR A 89 8.81 -2.65 -11.99
CA THR A 89 9.12 -1.45 -12.79
C THR A 89 8.06 -0.37 -12.61
N ASP A 90 6.78 -0.76 -12.52
CA ASP A 90 5.66 0.15 -12.34
C ASP A 90 5.69 0.84 -10.99
N PHE A 91 6.04 0.11 -9.91
CA PHE A 91 6.21 0.70 -8.58
C PHE A 91 7.31 1.76 -8.56
N GLU A 92 8.46 1.48 -9.18
CA GLU A 92 9.56 2.43 -9.24
C GLU A 92 9.22 3.62 -10.15
N ALA A 93 8.47 3.41 -11.23
CA ALA A 93 7.95 4.48 -12.09
C ALA A 93 6.97 5.37 -11.34
N ALA A 94 5.97 4.81 -10.64
CA ALA A 94 5.04 5.58 -9.80
C ALA A 94 5.79 6.40 -8.75
N ARG A 95 6.79 5.79 -8.09
CA ARG A 95 7.62 6.47 -7.10
C ARG A 95 8.35 7.68 -7.68
N LEU A 96 8.91 7.55 -8.88
CA LEU A 96 9.60 8.63 -9.56
C LEU A 96 8.63 9.75 -9.90
N ILE A 97 7.49 9.43 -10.51
CA ILE A 97 6.46 10.39 -10.94
C ILE A 97 5.88 11.15 -9.74
N LEU A 98 5.43 10.44 -8.70
CA LEU A 98 4.85 11.05 -7.50
C LEU A 98 5.88 11.93 -6.76
N GLY A 99 7.18 11.69 -6.98
CA GLY A 99 8.26 12.54 -6.51
C GLY A 99 8.24 13.96 -7.08
N PHE A 100 7.56 14.23 -8.21
CA PHE A 100 7.41 15.56 -8.80
C PHE A 100 6.25 16.36 -8.20
N VAL A 101 5.29 15.70 -7.56
CA VAL A 101 4.16 16.40 -6.93
C VAL A 101 4.66 17.22 -5.73
N ARG A 102 4.25 18.49 -5.68
CA ARG A 102 4.56 19.39 -4.57
C ARG A 102 3.25 19.90 -3.95
N PRO A 103 3.17 19.95 -2.62
CA PRO A 103 4.19 19.63 -1.61
C PRO A 103 4.32 18.12 -1.36
N LYS A 104 5.53 17.61 -1.37
CA LYS A 104 5.84 16.16 -1.19
C LYS A 104 5.42 15.57 0.17
N ASN A 105 5.23 16.41 1.18
CA ASN A 105 4.82 15.97 2.52
C ASN A 105 3.35 15.56 2.61
N ARG A 106 2.57 15.80 1.55
CA ARG A 106 1.15 15.42 1.48
C ARG A 106 0.93 14.09 0.77
N LEU A 107 1.94 13.60 0.06
CA LEU A 107 1.94 12.31 -0.62
C LEU A 107 3.13 11.47 -0.16
N ARG A 108 2.88 10.23 0.21
CA ARG A 108 3.93 9.30 0.57
C ARG A 108 3.61 7.89 0.07
N LEU A 109 4.36 7.43 -0.91
CA LEU A 109 4.31 6.04 -1.35
C LEU A 109 5.10 5.16 -0.37
N ARG A 110 4.42 4.22 0.30
CA ARG A 110 5.04 3.27 1.24
C ARG A 110 5.97 2.31 0.49
N ARG A 111 7.07 1.93 1.15
CA ARG A 111 8.12 1.06 0.60
C ARG A 111 8.43 -0.14 1.49
N GLY A 112 7.70 -0.30 2.56
CA GLY A 112 7.86 -1.40 3.50
C GLY A 112 7.68 -2.76 2.85
N VAL A 113 8.12 -3.83 3.52
CA VAL A 113 7.97 -5.20 3.01
C VAL A 113 6.50 -5.60 2.94
N ALA A 114 5.73 -5.13 3.93
CA ALA A 114 4.33 -5.52 4.10
C ALA A 114 3.35 -4.62 3.34
N ASP A 115 3.71 -3.34 3.10
CA ASP A 115 2.80 -2.29 2.64
C ASP A 115 3.31 -1.53 1.40
N ALA A 116 4.27 -2.08 0.66
CA ALA A 116 4.77 -1.48 -0.56
C ALA A 116 3.63 -1.25 -1.56
N GLY A 117 3.57 -0.04 -2.15
CA GLY A 117 2.53 0.30 -3.13
C GLY A 117 1.29 0.96 -2.53
N VAL A 118 1.15 1.04 -1.21
CA VAL A 118 0.11 1.85 -0.57
C VAL A 118 0.53 3.32 -0.58
N LEU A 119 -0.35 4.20 -1.07
CA LEU A 119 -0.14 5.64 -1.12
C LEU A 119 -0.86 6.30 0.05
N GLU A 120 -0.13 7.07 0.84
CA GLU A 120 -0.66 7.94 1.89
C GLU A 120 -0.94 9.32 1.32
N LEU A 121 -2.17 9.80 1.52
CA LEU A 121 -2.65 11.11 1.11
C LEU A 121 -3.13 11.86 2.36
N SER A 122 -2.40 12.88 2.79
CA SER A 122 -2.82 13.73 3.89
C SER A 122 -3.57 14.96 3.35
N ARG A 123 -4.58 15.46 4.09
CA ARG A 123 -5.41 16.59 3.70
C ARG A 123 -5.95 16.43 2.28
N LEU A 124 -6.86 15.49 2.11
CA LEU A 124 -7.33 15.04 0.80
C LEU A 124 -7.92 16.17 -0.04
N ASP A 125 -8.66 17.09 0.58
CA ASP A 125 -9.22 18.30 -0.04
C ASP A 125 -8.16 19.20 -0.72
N GLU A 126 -6.95 19.27 -0.15
CA GLU A 126 -5.83 20.02 -0.72
C GLU A 126 -4.97 19.14 -1.66
N THR A 127 -4.93 17.83 -1.43
CA THR A 127 -4.07 16.91 -2.19
C THR A 127 -4.72 16.45 -3.49
N ALA A 128 -6.03 16.23 -3.51
CA ALA A 128 -6.75 15.78 -4.70
C ALA A 128 -6.57 16.72 -5.89
N PRO A 129 -6.66 18.06 -5.77
CA PRO A 129 -6.35 18.97 -6.87
C PRO A 129 -4.90 18.87 -7.35
N LEU A 130 -3.94 18.60 -6.46
CA LEU A 130 -2.51 18.44 -6.82
C LEU A 130 -2.27 17.22 -7.72
N ILE A 131 -3.02 16.15 -7.49
CA ILE A 131 -2.96 14.93 -8.31
C ILE A 131 -3.99 14.94 -9.45
N GLY A 132 -4.83 15.99 -9.56
CA GLY A 132 -5.83 16.15 -10.62
C GLY A 132 -7.06 15.28 -10.46
N MET A 133 -7.40 14.88 -9.24
CA MET A 133 -8.55 14.03 -8.96
C MET A 133 -9.60 14.75 -8.12
N ASP A 134 -10.82 14.24 -8.16
CA ASP A 134 -11.89 14.66 -7.26
C ASP A 134 -11.77 13.93 -5.92
N ALA A 135 -11.79 14.66 -4.81
CA ALA A 135 -11.68 14.11 -3.46
C ALA A 135 -12.80 13.13 -3.13
N THR A 136 -14.05 13.46 -3.54
CA THR A 136 -15.22 12.63 -3.27
C THR A 136 -15.15 11.31 -4.04
N ALA A 137 -14.72 11.37 -5.30
CA ALA A 137 -14.52 10.17 -6.12
C ALA A 137 -13.43 9.27 -5.54
N LEU A 138 -12.35 9.86 -5.00
CA LEU A 138 -11.30 9.08 -4.33
C LEU A 138 -11.80 8.34 -3.09
N VAL A 139 -12.52 9.01 -2.20
CA VAL A 139 -13.03 8.41 -0.95
C VAL A 139 -14.08 7.33 -1.25
N SER A 140 -14.80 7.45 -2.36
CA SER A 140 -15.79 6.45 -2.77
C SER A 140 -15.19 5.18 -3.37
N ASP A 141 -13.89 5.17 -3.67
CA ASP A 141 -13.20 4.03 -4.25
C ASP A 141 -13.00 2.92 -3.18
N PRO A 142 -13.38 1.66 -3.45
CA PRO A 142 -13.24 0.57 -2.48
C PRO A 142 -11.79 0.25 -2.10
N MET A 143 -10.83 0.70 -2.91
CA MET A 143 -9.39 0.58 -2.66
C MET A 143 -8.80 1.83 -1.99
N VAL A 144 -9.66 2.68 -1.41
CA VAL A 144 -9.28 3.82 -0.60
C VAL A 144 -9.91 3.70 0.78
N HIS A 145 -9.13 4.00 1.80
CA HIS A 145 -9.58 4.02 3.19
C HIS A 145 -9.14 5.31 3.88
N GLU A 146 -10.05 6.03 4.49
CA GLU A 146 -9.73 7.15 5.37
C GLU A 146 -9.65 6.63 6.81
N ASN A 147 -8.48 6.71 7.41
CA ASN A 147 -8.29 6.28 8.79
C ASN A 147 -8.70 7.36 9.80
N ARG A 148 -8.76 7.01 11.08
CA ARG A 148 -9.15 7.92 12.19
C ARG A 148 -8.29 9.17 12.32
N ALA A 149 -7.09 9.18 11.74
CA ALA A 149 -6.22 10.35 11.71
C ALA A 149 -6.55 11.32 10.56
N GLY A 150 -7.59 11.03 9.75
CA GLY A 150 -7.94 11.81 8.56
C GLY A 150 -6.93 11.66 7.42
N MET A 151 -6.20 10.55 7.39
CA MET A 151 -5.29 10.22 6.32
C MET A 151 -5.95 9.22 5.38
N CYS A 152 -6.02 9.52 4.10
CA CYS A 152 -6.46 8.60 3.08
C CYS A 152 -5.31 7.68 2.67
N LEU A 153 -5.60 6.38 2.64
CA LEU A 153 -4.71 5.32 2.19
C LEU A 153 -5.28 4.74 0.90
N ALA A 154 -4.50 4.71 -0.16
CA ALA A 154 -4.91 4.14 -1.44
C ALA A 154 -4.08 2.89 -1.75
N GLY A 155 -4.74 1.79 -2.08
CA GLY A 155 -4.11 0.57 -2.58
C GLY A 155 -3.55 0.73 -3.99
N TRP A 156 -2.80 -0.29 -4.46
CA TRP A 156 -2.03 -0.17 -5.69
C TRP A 156 -2.84 0.22 -6.93
N PRO A 157 -4.03 -0.33 -7.24
CA PRO A 157 -4.77 0.06 -8.44
C PRO A 157 -5.05 1.57 -8.50
N VAL A 158 -5.39 2.17 -7.35
CA VAL A 158 -5.63 3.61 -7.24
C VAL A 158 -4.31 4.38 -7.27
N THR A 159 -3.29 3.90 -6.60
CA THR A 159 -1.95 4.49 -6.61
C THR A 159 -1.38 4.58 -8.02
N GLU A 160 -1.49 3.51 -8.81
CA GLU A 160 -1.05 3.47 -10.20
C GLU A 160 -1.83 4.47 -11.06
N ARG A 161 -3.16 4.50 -10.92
CA ARG A 161 -4.03 5.46 -11.61
C ARG A 161 -3.62 6.91 -11.31
N ILE A 162 -3.40 7.23 -10.03
CA ILE A 162 -2.91 8.54 -9.59
C ILE A 162 -1.56 8.86 -10.25
N ALA A 163 -0.60 7.93 -10.21
CA ALA A 163 0.72 8.15 -10.79
C ALA A 163 0.66 8.42 -12.29
N ARG A 164 -0.17 7.69 -13.04
CA ARG A 164 -0.36 7.90 -14.49
C ARG A 164 -0.99 9.24 -14.79
N GLN A 165 -2.01 9.64 -14.03
CA GLN A 165 -2.65 10.94 -14.19
C GLN A 165 -1.69 12.10 -13.89
N VAL A 166 -0.86 11.94 -12.84
CA VAL A 166 0.20 12.91 -12.55
C VAL A 166 1.25 12.93 -13.66
N ALA A 167 1.62 11.77 -14.22
CA ALA A 167 2.56 11.70 -15.34
C ALA A 167 2.09 12.51 -16.55
N GLY A 168 0.83 12.35 -16.96
CA GLY A 168 0.26 13.12 -18.06
C GLY A 168 0.26 14.63 -17.78
N ARG A 169 -0.12 15.03 -16.55
CA ARG A 169 -0.19 16.46 -16.17
C ARG A 169 1.17 17.14 -16.02
N LEU A 170 2.18 16.43 -15.57
CA LEU A 170 3.52 16.96 -15.31
C LEU A 170 4.54 16.47 -16.35
N ALA A 171 4.07 16.03 -17.52
CA ALA A 171 4.94 15.49 -18.58
C ALA A 171 6.08 16.45 -18.94
N ASP A 172 5.79 17.74 -19.06
CA ASP A 172 6.78 18.78 -19.39
C ASP A 172 7.87 18.96 -18.32
N GLU A 173 7.57 18.62 -17.06
CA GLU A 173 8.55 18.65 -15.96
C GLU A 173 9.31 17.31 -15.83
N ILE A 174 8.62 16.21 -16.10
CA ILE A 174 9.14 14.85 -15.91
C ILE A 174 10.06 14.43 -17.05
N LEU A 175 9.66 14.67 -18.31
CA LEU A 175 10.39 14.20 -19.48
C LEU A 175 11.83 14.71 -19.58
N PRO A 176 12.15 15.99 -19.32
CA PRO A 176 13.54 16.47 -19.31
C PRO A 176 14.42 15.75 -18.30
N GLU A 177 13.88 15.41 -17.12
CA GLU A 177 14.62 14.65 -16.11
C GLU A 177 14.82 13.19 -16.51
N VAL A 178 13.83 12.58 -17.16
CA VAL A 178 13.91 11.23 -17.74
C VAL A 178 15.01 11.19 -18.82
N ASP A 179 15.04 12.19 -19.71
CA ASP A 179 16.05 12.30 -20.78
C ASP A 179 17.46 12.44 -20.19
N ARG A 180 17.62 13.29 -19.19
CA ARG A 180 18.89 13.46 -18.49
C ARG A 180 19.38 12.15 -17.88
N LYS A 181 18.52 11.45 -17.14
CA LYS A 181 18.86 10.16 -16.53
C LYS A 181 19.16 9.08 -17.56
N GLN A 182 18.48 9.08 -18.68
CA GLN A 182 18.74 8.16 -19.78
C GLN A 182 20.14 8.41 -20.36
N GLN A 183 20.52 9.67 -20.56
CA GLN A 183 21.87 10.03 -20.99
C GLN A 183 22.95 9.61 -19.99
N ASP A 184 22.71 9.79 -18.69
CA ASP A 184 23.63 9.35 -17.63
C ASP A 184 23.86 7.82 -17.70
N ILE A 185 22.80 7.03 -17.90
CA ILE A 185 22.89 5.56 -18.08
C ILE A 185 23.71 5.22 -19.34
N GLU A 186 23.46 5.90 -20.44
CA GLU A 186 24.19 5.67 -21.70
C GLU A 186 25.67 6.02 -21.57
N GLN A 187 25.98 7.12 -20.89
CA GLN A 187 27.37 7.50 -20.59
C GLN A 187 28.06 6.48 -19.69
N GLU A 188 27.38 6.00 -18.64
CA GLU A 188 27.93 4.95 -17.75
C GLU A 188 28.16 3.64 -18.51
N ARG A 189 27.28 3.28 -19.44
CA ARG A 189 27.47 2.12 -20.34
C ARG A 189 28.64 2.28 -21.31
N ALA A 190 28.87 3.49 -21.79
CA ALA A 190 29.97 3.79 -22.73
C ALA A 190 31.35 3.81 -22.06
N GLN A 191 31.41 3.99 -20.72
CA GLN A 191 32.69 4.00 -20.01
C GLN A 191 33.34 2.61 -20.02
N PRO A 192 34.64 2.50 -20.34
CA PRO A 192 35.35 1.24 -20.27
C PRO A 192 35.36 0.64 -18.87
N SER A 193 35.05 -0.64 -18.73
CA SER A 193 34.91 -1.35 -17.43
C SER A 193 36.16 -1.30 -16.54
N TRP A 194 37.35 -1.06 -17.09
CA TRP A 194 38.61 -0.92 -16.36
C TRP A 194 38.80 0.45 -15.68
N TYR A 195 37.95 1.42 -16.01
CA TYR A 195 38.02 2.78 -15.40
C TYR A 195 37.25 2.89 -14.09
N SER A 196 36.34 1.96 -13.79
CA SER A 196 35.57 2.01 -12.55
C SER A 196 36.14 1.03 -11.53
N TYR A 197 36.63 1.54 -10.40
CA TYR A 197 36.93 0.75 -9.20
C TYR A 197 35.70 0.01 -8.65
N ARG A 198 34.51 0.31 -9.14
CA ARG A 198 33.26 -0.41 -8.87
C ARG A 198 32.90 -1.27 -10.07
N ARG A 199 32.74 -2.57 -9.83
CA ARG A 199 32.21 -3.50 -10.81
C ARG A 199 30.88 -2.93 -11.33
N ARG A 200 30.82 -2.60 -12.62
CA ARG A 200 29.61 -2.10 -13.28
C ARG A 200 28.50 -3.13 -13.10
N ASP A 201 27.38 -2.71 -12.56
CA ASP A 201 26.18 -3.55 -12.41
C ASP A 201 25.23 -3.28 -13.59
N ASP A 202 25.48 -3.97 -14.71
CA ASP A 202 24.66 -3.83 -15.92
C ASP A 202 23.18 -4.16 -15.66
N ARG A 203 22.89 -5.09 -14.73
CA ARG A 203 21.49 -5.43 -14.36
C ARG A 203 20.78 -4.24 -13.71
N LYS A 204 21.48 -3.48 -12.88
CA LYS A 204 20.94 -2.28 -12.25
C LYS A 204 20.65 -1.21 -13.31
N LEU A 205 21.56 -0.99 -14.24
CA LEU A 205 21.36 -0.03 -15.34
C LEU A 205 20.21 -0.43 -16.25
N ASP A 206 20.04 -1.73 -16.52
CA ASP A 206 18.91 -2.25 -17.31
C ASP A 206 17.57 -2.05 -16.59
N ALA A 207 17.52 -2.29 -15.27
CA ALA A 207 16.35 -2.05 -14.47
C ALA A 207 15.98 -0.55 -14.41
N GLU A 208 16.97 0.33 -14.21
CA GLU A 208 16.75 1.78 -14.23
C GLU A 208 16.26 2.26 -15.60
N ALA A 209 16.85 1.77 -16.69
CA ALA A 209 16.40 2.09 -18.05
C ALA A 209 14.96 1.59 -18.32
N ALA A 210 14.59 0.43 -17.77
CA ALA A 210 13.22 -0.07 -17.87
C ALA A 210 12.22 0.86 -17.14
N VAL A 211 12.56 1.32 -15.93
CA VAL A 211 11.76 2.30 -15.19
C VAL A 211 11.56 3.60 -15.99
N LEU A 212 12.64 4.14 -16.57
CA LEU A 212 12.55 5.38 -17.37
C LEU A 212 11.67 5.19 -18.62
N ARG A 213 11.73 4.02 -19.28
CA ARG A 213 10.83 3.70 -20.41
C ARG A 213 9.36 3.68 -19.96
N THR A 214 9.07 3.08 -18.79
CA THR A 214 7.72 3.06 -18.24
C THR A 214 7.21 4.47 -17.91
N VAL A 215 8.05 5.29 -17.26
CA VAL A 215 7.70 6.70 -16.97
C VAL A 215 7.40 7.46 -18.27
N ARG A 216 8.25 7.32 -19.29
CA ARG A 216 8.03 7.96 -20.60
C ARG A 216 6.72 7.49 -21.25
N ALA A 217 6.42 6.19 -21.15
CA ALA A 217 5.17 5.64 -21.67
C ALA A 217 3.94 6.22 -20.95
N TRP A 218 4.05 6.46 -19.63
CA TRP A 218 2.96 7.05 -18.84
C TRP A 218 2.80 8.56 -19.08
N CYS A 219 3.86 9.26 -19.47
CA CYS A 219 3.79 10.68 -19.91
C CYS A 219 3.25 10.85 -21.34
N GLY A 220 3.15 9.79 -22.15
CA GLY A 220 2.68 9.87 -23.54
C GLY A 220 1.15 9.94 -23.64
N GLU A 221 0.67 10.92 -24.42
CA GLU A 221 -0.75 11.31 -24.49
C GLU A 221 -1.69 10.23 -25.06
N ASP A 222 -1.23 9.36 -25.96
CA ASP A 222 -2.10 8.43 -26.69
C ASP A 222 -2.58 7.21 -25.89
N LYS A 223 -2.15 7.05 -24.63
CA LYS A 223 -2.48 5.87 -23.81
C LYS A 223 -3.46 6.17 -22.69
N ALA A 224 -3.78 7.41 -22.41
CA ALA A 224 -4.70 7.79 -21.33
C ALA A 224 -6.10 7.19 -21.55
N GLU A 225 -6.68 7.33 -22.74
CA GLU A 225 -8.01 6.78 -23.05
C GLU A 225 -8.05 5.23 -23.01
N ARG A 226 -7.08 4.55 -23.61
CA ARG A 226 -6.99 3.08 -23.55
C ARG A 226 -6.72 2.56 -22.16
N TYR A 227 -6.05 3.35 -21.34
CA TYR A 227 -5.75 2.98 -19.98
C TYR A 227 -6.98 3.08 -19.08
N ASP A 228 -7.78 4.13 -19.21
CA ASP A 228 -9.03 4.26 -18.47
C ASP A 228 -10.01 3.11 -18.77
N GLU A 229 -10.07 2.64 -20.00
CA GLU A 229 -10.82 1.43 -20.35
C GLU A 229 -10.27 0.17 -19.70
N LEU A 230 -8.93 -0.01 -19.67
CA LEU A 230 -8.29 -1.16 -19.03
C LEU A 230 -8.42 -1.14 -17.51
N VAL A 231 -8.36 0.03 -16.89
CA VAL A 231 -8.62 0.20 -15.45
C VAL A 231 -10.06 -0.11 -15.13
N ALA A 232 -11.02 0.43 -15.88
CA ALA A 232 -12.43 0.14 -15.71
C ALA A 232 -12.75 -1.35 -15.85
N LEU A 233 -12.14 -2.03 -16.82
CA LEU A 233 -12.26 -3.48 -17.01
C LEU A 233 -11.66 -4.27 -15.83
N ARG A 234 -10.49 -3.86 -15.31
CA ARG A 234 -9.88 -4.49 -14.14
C ARG A 234 -10.73 -4.32 -12.88
N GLU A 235 -11.24 -3.12 -12.65
CA GLU A 235 -12.14 -2.82 -11.53
C GLU A 235 -13.42 -3.68 -11.60
N GLU A 236 -13.98 -3.83 -12.79
CA GLU A 236 -15.14 -4.68 -13.02
C GLU A 236 -14.83 -6.16 -12.77
N VAL A 237 -13.68 -6.67 -13.19
CA VAL A 237 -13.23 -8.03 -12.88
C VAL A 237 -13.07 -8.26 -11.38
N ILE A 238 -12.49 -7.31 -10.65
CA ILE A 238 -12.37 -7.38 -9.19
C ILE A 238 -13.76 -7.38 -8.54
N ARG A 239 -14.65 -6.49 -8.97
CA ARG A 239 -16.03 -6.42 -8.49
C ARG A 239 -16.79 -7.72 -8.72
N LEU A 240 -16.66 -8.30 -9.91
CA LEU A 240 -17.28 -9.58 -10.27
C LEU A 240 -16.69 -10.71 -9.44
N GLY A 241 -15.37 -10.74 -9.20
CA GLY A 241 -14.70 -11.70 -8.32
C GLY A 241 -15.28 -11.68 -6.90
N GLN A 242 -15.43 -10.49 -6.32
CA GLN A 242 -16.03 -10.32 -4.99
C GLN A 242 -17.51 -10.75 -4.93
N LEU A 243 -18.28 -10.51 -5.99
CA LEU A 243 -19.66 -10.98 -6.09
C LEU A 243 -19.74 -12.49 -6.16
N VAL A 244 -18.82 -13.11 -6.91
CA VAL A 244 -18.75 -14.58 -7.00
C VAL A 244 -18.35 -15.19 -5.66
N GLU A 245 -17.36 -14.64 -4.94
CA GLU A 245 -17.02 -15.11 -3.61
C GLU A 245 -18.20 -15.04 -2.64
N LYS A 246 -18.94 -13.93 -2.65
CA LYS A 246 -20.18 -13.79 -1.85
C LYS A 246 -21.23 -14.82 -2.24
N ALA A 247 -21.42 -15.07 -3.53
CA ALA A 247 -22.36 -16.06 -4.02
C ALA A 247 -21.96 -17.49 -3.65
N VAL A 248 -20.68 -17.83 -3.78
CA VAL A 248 -20.11 -19.12 -3.38
C VAL A 248 -20.28 -19.36 -1.87
N LYS A 249 -20.00 -18.35 -1.06
CA LYS A 249 -20.24 -18.41 0.39
C LYS A 249 -21.72 -18.64 0.71
N ALA A 250 -22.61 -17.88 0.08
CA ALA A 250 -24.07 -18.05 0.28
C ALA A 250 -24.59 -19.44 -0.15
N LEU A 251 -24.00 -20.02 -1.19
CA LEU A 251 -24.32 -21.39 -1.62
C LEU A 251 -23.87 -22.43 -0.60
N ARG A 252 -22.68 -22.29 -0.05
CA ARG A 252 -22.16 -23.14 1.03
C ARG A 252 -23.04 -23.09 2.28
N ASP A 253 -23.39 -21.87 2.70
CA ASP A 253 -24.21 -21.64 3.89
C ASP A 253 -25.63 -22.26 3.74
N ARG A 254 -26.12 -22.42 2.49
CA ARG A 254 -27.38 -23.07 2.17
C ARG A 254 -27.26 -24.58 1.87
N GLY A 255 -26.08 -25.17 2.09
CA GLY A 255 -25.87 -26.63 1.87
C GLY A 255 -25.55 -27.02 0.44
N HIS A 256 -25.37 -26.10 -0.50
CA HIS A 256 -25.03 -26.35 -1.90
C HIS A 256 -23.51 -26.43 -2.15
N GLY A 257 -22.77 -27.12 -1.28
CA GLY A 257 -21.29 -27.16 -1.32
C GLY A 257 -20.70 -27.72 -2.64
N VAL A 258 -21.37 -28.66 -3.30
CA VAL A 258 -20.91 -29.22 -4.58
C VAL A 258 -20.94 -28.16 -5.68
N ILE A 259 -22.00 -27.36 -5.75
CA ILE A 259 -22.15 -26.29 -6.74
C ILE A 259 -21.11 -25.21 -6.47
N ALA A 260 -20.92 -24.82 -5.22
CA ALA A 260 -19.91 -23.86 -4.81
C ALA A 260 -18.49 -24.29 -5.26
N SER A 261 -18.12 -25.55 -5.01
CA SER A 261 -16.80 -26.08 -5.40
C SER A 261 -16.62 -26.19 -6.93
N THR A 262 -17.70 -26.39 -7.67
CA THR A 262 -17.65 -26.40 -9.14
C THR A 262 -17.37 -25.01 -9.68
N ILE A 263 -18.07 -23.99 -9.16
CA ILE A 263 -17.85 -22.57 -9.56
C ILE A 263 -16.42 -22.13 -9.24
N GLU A 264 -15.89 -22.45 -8.07
CA GLU A 264 -14.50 -22.09 -7.70
C GLU A 264 -13.47 -22.74 -8.63
N ARG A 265 -13.67 -24.02 -8.96
CA ARG A 265 -12.78 -24.73 -9.88
C ARG A 265 -12.81 -24.11 -11.28
N ASP A 266 -13.99 -23.82 -11.80
CA ASP A 266 -14.17 -23.29 -13.16
C ASP A 266 -13.61 -21.85 -13.25
N LEU A 267 -13.80 -21.03 -12.21
CA LEU A 267 -13.17 -19.71 -12.11
C LEU A 267 -11.64 -19.79 -11.98
N GLY A 268 -11.13 -20.72 -11.17
CA GLY A 268 -9.68 -20.95 -11.03
C GLY A 268 -9.02 -21.34 -12.35
N VAL A 269 -9.71 -22.14 -13.17
CA VAL A 269 -9.26 -22.50 -14.53
C VAL A 269 -9.30 -21.30 -15.46
N HIS A 270 -10.32 -20.44 -15.39
CA HIS A 270 -10.42 -19.24 -16.23
C HIS A 270 -9.40 -18.18 -15.86
N ILE A 271 -9.20 -17.90 -14.58
CA ILE A 271 -8.18 -16.93 -14.12
C ILE A 271 -6.78 -17.40 -14.51
N ALA A 272 -6.46 -18.68 -14.33
CA ALA A 272 -5.18 -19.27 -14.75
C ALA A 272 -4.97 -19.26 -16.27
N SER A 273 -6.03 -19.16 -17.07
CA SER A 273 -5.92 -19.05 -18.54
C SER A 273 -5.73 -17.61 -19.02
N LEU A 274 -6.08 -16.62 -18.19
CA LEU A 274 -5.93 -15.19 -18.48
C LEU A 274 -4.57 -14.63 -18.04
N ASP A 275 -3.82 -15.35 -17.20
CA ASP A 275 -2.50 -14.96 -16.74
C ASP A 275 -1.43 -15.96 -17.24
N PRO A 276 -0.77 -15.67 -18.39
CA PRO A 276 0.25 -16.55 -18.96
C PRO A 276 1.50 -16.68 -18.09
N ASP A 277 1.72 -15.78 -17.10
CA ASP A 277 2.92 -15.79 -16.24
C ASP A 277 2.77 -16.71 -15.01
N VAL A 278 1.56 -17.20 -14.70
CA VAL A 278 1.33 -18.18 -13.61
C VAL A 278 1.79 -19.61 -14.00
N ARG A 279 2.17 -19.85 -15.26
CA ARG A 279 2.62 -21.16 -15.77
C ARG A 279 4.15 -21.34 -15.88
N ARG A 280 4.94 -20.46 -15.26
CA ARG A 280 6.41 -20.64 -15.24
C ARG A 280 6.99 -20.76 -13.85
#